data_4dabbabbb9825912054f3ed497522303
#
_entry.id   4dabbabbb9825912054f3ed497522303
#
_cell.length_a   1.000
_cell.length_b   1.000
_cell.length_c   1.000
_cell.angle_alpha   90.00
_cell.angle_beta   90.00
_cell.angle_gamma   90.00
#
_symmetry.space_group_name_H-M   'P 1'
#
loop_
_entity.id
_entity.type
_entity.pdbx_description
1 polymer ?
#
loop_
_entity_poly.entity_id
_entity_poly.type
_entity_poly.pdbx_seq_one_letter_code
_entity_poly.pdbx_strand_id
1 'polypeptide(L)'
;MRLSKLQCALCALIAVALALPVGVLGGGPGGKTSQVKEWTLMMYWDADNSLEFTTEFAMSTWEKSLSSNANVNIVALIDLKSVDGIWIYDFEGGARKLVATWPEMKTSDPLVLEKFIQFCMDKFPAKKTMLDLQDHGYSWRGICEDETNGDTLMSLHQVAKALTDIKTMNRGKGVDIISCDACNMASVEMAYELRNVAPIFLASETTVPYDGFPYQMFITKLMATPGMTPTELSTTIVHDYVTYYGSKWDYEHIYNYAQDFATMSAFDLSKTAAMGSAFAKMTGLLEPLIKTHMKQVQAARGYALVGTWTNMASYEWGPDAWAFFDRLRGIDGALDVAISEWEAAFSAALLAEDHSKKYGDSVYGLNINFPPSLSQYKCVSYPWEAQFVYTQVGLDLIAESSWNDCLMAYYGAK
;
A
#
# COMPACT_ATOMS: atom_id res chain seq x y z
N MET A 1 -6.10 -27.62 -47.89
CA MET A 1 -5.29 -28.69 -47.26
C MET A 1 -6.01 -29.10 -46.00
N ARG A 2 -6.46 -30.33 -45.90
CA ARG A 2 -7.36 -30.84 -44.84
C ARG A 2 -6.58 -30.98 -43.51
N LEU A 3 -6.98 -30.28 -42.48
CA LEU A 3 -6.53 -30.51 -41.11
C LEU A 3 -7.24 -31.77 -40.55
N SER A 4 -6.48 -32.65 -39.94
CA SER A 4 -6.87 -33.97 -39.53
C SER A 4 -7.83 -33.96 -38.31
N LYS A 5 -8.76 -34.92 -38.32
CA LYS A 5 -9.81 -35.16 -37.31
C LYS A 5 -9.30 -35.60 -35.91
N LEU A 6 -8.06 -35.29 -35.53
CA LEU A 6 -7.50 -35.79 -34.29
C LEU A 6 -7.33 -34.70 -33.18
N GLN A 7 -7.75 -33.46 -33.43
CA GLN A 7 -7.66 -32.36 -32.44
C GLN A 7 -9.03 -31.97 -31.85
N CYS A 8 -10.12 -32.64 -32.23
CA CYS A 8 -11.45 -32.38 -31.66
C CYS A 8 -11.91 -33.37 -30.57
N ALA A 9 -11.01 -34.24 -30.07
CA ALA A 9 -11.38 -35.29 -29.11
C ALA A 9 -10.91 -35.02 -27.66
N LEU A 10 -10.35 -33.84 -27.33
CA LEU A 10 -9.89 -33.53 -25.97
C LEU A 10 -10.71 -32.43 -25.26
N CYS A 11 -11.73 -31.87 -25.88
CA CYS A 11 -12.59 -30.83 -25.27
C CYS A 11 -14.00 -31.30 -24.90
N ALA A 12 -14.24 -32.59 -24.77
CA ALA A 12 -15.58 -33.12 -24.52
C ALA A 12 -15.64 -34.14 -23.38
N LEU A 13 -15.00 -33.89 -22.26
CA LEU A 13 -15.14 -34.70 -21.04
C LEU A 13 -14.81 -33.86 -19.80
N ILE A 14 -15.68 -33.01 -19.39
CA ILE A 14 -15.99 -32.59 -17.99
C ILE A 14 -17.24 -31.69 -18.07
N ALA A 15 -18.38 -32.27 -18.30
CA ALA A 15 -19.68 -31.71 -17.94
C ALA A 15 -20.53 -32.83 -17.36
N VAL A 16 -20.22 -33.23 -16.14
CA VAL A 16 -21.15 -33.98 -15.30
C VAL A 16 -21.57 -33.03 -14.20
N ALA A 17 -22.67 -32.34 -14.42
CA ALA A 17 -23.40 -31.62 -13.40
C ALA A 17 -23.94 -32.64 -12.39
N LEU A 18 -23.30 -32.71 -11.22
CA LEU A 18 -23.89 -33.29 -10.01
C LEU A 18 -24.63 -32.18 -9.27
N ALA A 19 -25.90 -32.01 -9.55
CA ALA A 19 -26.82 -31.31 -8.68
C ALA A 19 -26.94 -32.13 -7.36
N LEU A 20 -26.23 -31.67 -6.32
CA LEU A 20 -26.45 -32.13 -4.96
C LEU A 20 -27.44 -31.20 -4.26
N PRO A 21 -28.38 -31.72 -3.50
CA PRO A 21 -29.40 -30.93 -2.83
C PRO A 21 -28.74 -30.07 -1.74
N VAL A 22 -29.24 -28.85 -1.60
CA VAL A 22 -28.94 -27.96 -0.47
C VAL A 22 -29.43 -28.63 0.80
N GLY A 23 -28.55 -29.39 1.44
CA GLY A 23 -28.79 -29.92 2.77
C GLY A 23 -28.48 -28.84 3.78
N VAL A 24 -29.50 -28.29 4.43
CA VAL A 24 -29.37 -27.54 5.67
C VAL A 24 -28.78 -28.53 6.70
N LEU A 25 -27.47 -28.48 6.90
CA LEU A 25 -26.85 -29.19 8.01
C LEU A 25 -27.10 -28.38 9.28
N GLY A 26 -28.05 -28.90 10.07
CA GLY A 26 -28.30 -28.43 11.41
C GLY A 26 -27.05 -28.53 12.29
N GLY A 27 -26.83 -27.50 13.10
CA GLY A 27 -25.72 -27.38 14.01
C GLY A 27 -25.65 -28.52 15.00
N GLY A 28 -24.58 -29.35 14.89
CA GLY A 28 -24.16 -30.22 15.97
C GLY A 28 -23.33 -29.45 17.00
N PRO A 29 -23.49 -29.73 18.31
CA PRO A 29 -22.68 -29.08 19.34
C PRO A 29 -21.27 -29.71 19.34
N GLY A 30 -20.28 -28.96 18.90
CA GLY A 30 -18.87 -29.41 18.91
C GLY A 30 -17.95 -28.73 17.91
N GLY A 31 -18.26 -27.50 17.46
CA GLY A 31 -17.30 -26.70 16.74
C GLY A 31 -16.11 -26.40 17.65
N LYS A 32 -14.90 -26.93 17.33
CA LYS A 32 -13.65 -26.47 17.93
C LYS A 32 -13.62 -24.95 17.68
N THR A 33 -13.75 -24.15 18.75
CA THR A 33 -13.43 -22.72 18.69
C THR A 33 -12.01 -22.63 18.17
N SER A 34 -11.80 -22.01 17.02
CA SER A 34 -10.45 -21.79 16.49
C SER A 34 -9.64 -21.09 17.59
N GLN A 35 -8.49 -21.64 17.92
CA GLN A 35 -7.64 -21.07 18.95
C GLN A 35 -7.21 -19.68 18.50
N VAL A 36 -7.45 -18.65 19.33
CA VAL A 36 -6.98 -17.29 19.06
C VAL A 36 -5.45 -17.29 19.08
N LYS A 37 -4.85 -17.01 17.92
CA LYS A 37 -3.39 -16.96 17.77
C LYS A 37 -2.84 -15.58 18.18
N GLU A 38 -1.52 -15.41 18.14
CA GLU A 38 -0.90 -14.11 18.41
C GLU A 38 -1.08 -13.15 17.22
N TRP A 39 -0.95 -13.65 15.97
CA TRP A 39 -1.05 -12.87 14.76
C TRP A 39 -1.89 -13.52 13.68
N THR A 40 -2.56 -12.67 12.91
CA THR A 40 -3.06 -12.99 11.56
C THR A 40 -2.50 -11.98 10.57
N LEU A 41 -1.74 -12.46 9.60
CA LEU A 41 -1.29 -11.71 8.44
C LEU A 41 -2.32 -11.91 7.33
N MET A 42 -2.98 -10.84 6.92
CA MET A 42 -4.02 -10.78 5.90
C MET A 42 -3.42 -10.17 4.65
N MET A 43 -3.19 -10.95 3.62
CA MET A 43 -2.59 -10.54 2.36
C MET A 43 -3.68 -10.36 1.32
N TYR A 44 -3.97 -9.15 0.94
CA TYR A 44 -4.93 -8.80 -0.11
C TYR A 44 -4.17 -8.54 -1.39
N TRP A 45 -4.13 -9.57 -2.26
CA TRP A 45 -3.37 -9.53 -3.50
C TRP A 45 -4.31 -9.38 -4.69
N ASP A 46 -4.43 -8.16 -5.12
CA ASP A 46 -5.07 -7.78 -6.36
C ASP A 46 -4.05 -7.90 -7.49
N ALA A 47 -4.15 -8.95 -8.25
CA ALA A 47 -3.32 -9.24 -9.40
C ALA A 47 -4.15 -9.38 -10.69
N ASP A 48 -5.37 -8.80 -10.68
CA ASP A 48 -6.19 -8.65 -11.87
C ASP A 48 -5.66 -7.52 -12.79
N ASN A 49 -4.37 -7.58 -13.06
CA ASN A 49 -3.64 -6.59 -13.85
C ASN A 49 -2.32 -7.15 -14.38
N SER A 50 -1.40 -6.27 -14.76
CA SER A 50 -0.09 -6.67 -15.30
C SER A 50 0.85 -7.35 -14.28
N LEU A 51 0.52 -7.35 -12.97
CA LEU A 51 1.32 -7.99 -11.93
C LEU A 51 0.97 -9.46 -11.70
N GLU A 52 0.02 -10.03 -12.43
CA GLU A 52 -0.38 -11.44 -12.29
C GLU A 52 0.82 -12.40 -12.31
N PHE A 53 1.76 -12.20 -13.22
CA PHE A 53 2.93 -13.09 -13.34
C PHE A 53 3.85 -13.04 -12.12
N THR A 54 3.96 -11.90 -11.46
CA THR A 54 4.79 -11.74 -10.25
C THR A 54 4.14 -12.41 -9.06
N THR A 55 2.82 -12.33 -8.95
CA THR A 55 2.02 -12.94 -7.89
C THR A 55 2.13 -14.46 -7.91
N GLU A 56 2.00 -15.11 -9.07
CA GLU A 56 2.19 -16.55 -9.19
C GLU A 56 3.61 -17.00 -8.84
N PHE A 57 4.62 -16.23 -9.25
CA PHE A 57 6.02 -16.51 -8.90
C PHE A 57 6.25 -16.37 -7.39
N ALA A 58 5.79 -15.29 -6.79
CA ALA A 58 5.86 -15.05 -5.35
C ALA A 58 5.20 -16.16 -4.56
N MET A 59 3.97 -16.55 -4.93
CA MET A 59 3.23 -17.65 -4.28
C MET A 59 4.00 -18.96 -4.31
N SER A 60 4.57 -19.34 -5.46
CA SER A 60 5.33 -20.60 -5.60
C SER A 60 6.59 -20.65 -4.73
N THR A 61 7.18 -19.48 -4.47
CA THR A 61 8.34 -19.32 -3.59
C THR A 61 7.92 -19.38 -2.13
N TRP A 62 6.81 -18.76 -1.78
CA TRP A 62 6.31 -18.67 -0.41
C TRP A 62 5.69 -19.97 0.09
N GLU A 63 5.05 -20.74 -0.78
CA GLU A 63 4.57 -22.10 -0.42
C GLU A 63 5.64 -22.92 0.26
N LYS A 64 6.90 -22.78 -0.16
CA LYS A 64 8.03 -23.55 0.35
C LYS A 64 8.62 -22.99 1.64
N SER A 65 8.43 -21.70 1.89
CA SER A 65 9.16 -20.96 2.92
C SER A 65 8.27 -20.40 4.03
N LEU A 66 6.96 -20.17 3.75
CA LEU A 66 6.02 -19.63 4.73
C LEU A 66 5.03 -20.72 5.16
N SER A 67 4.71 -20.74 6.44
CA SER A 67 3.72 -21.67 6.98
C SER A 67 3.05 -21.08 8.20
N SER A 68 1.73 -21.02 8.19
CA SER A 68 0.94 -20.83 9.41
C SER A 68 1.36 -21.84 10.47
N ASN A 69 1.45 -21.41 11.70
CA ASN A 69 1.84 -22.25 12.84
C ASN A 69 0.87 -22.08 14.02
N ALA A 70 1.23 -22.56 15.20
CA ALA A 70 0.39 -22.45 16.40
C ALA A 70 0.13 -21.00 16.83
N ASN A 71 0.98 -20.04 16.44
CA ASN A 71 0.93 -18.65 16.88
C ASN A 71 0.59 -17.63 15.75
N VAL A 72 0.80 -18.00 14.49
CA VAL A 72 0.64 -17.08 13.35
C VAL A 72 -0.22 -17.73 12.28
N ASN A 73 -1.23 -17.03 11.80
CA ASN A 73 -1.97 -17.32 10.57
C ASN A 73 -1.39 -16.48 9.43
N ILE A 74 -1.27 -17.07 8.25
CA ILE A 74 -0.91 -16.39 7.00
C ILE A 74 -2.00 -16.70 5.98
N VAL A 75 -2.82 -15.71 5.66
CA VAL A 75 -4.00 -15.88 4.81
C VAL A 75 -3.93 -14.90 3.65
N ALA A 76 -4.01 -15.40 2.42
CA ALA A 76 -3.99 -14.56 1.22
C ALA A 76 -5.31 -14.69 0.44
N LEU A 77 -5.90 -13.56 0.08
CA LEU A 77 -6.84 -13.42 -1.03
C LEU A 77 -6.03 -13.17 -2.29
N ILE A 78 -6.38 -13.85 -3.36
CA ILE A 78 -5.71 -13.73 -4.66
C ILE A 78 -6.76 -13.61 -5.74
N ASP A 79 -6.65 -12.54 -6.51
CA ASP A 79 -7.37 -12.29 -7.73
C ASP A 79 -6.40 -12.25 -8.90
N LEU A 80 -6.68 -12.99 -9.98
CA LEU A 80 -5.78 -13.10 -11.14
C LEU A 80 -6.53 -12.71 -12.41
N LYS A 81 -5.94 -11.87 -13.23
CA LYS A 81 -6.51 -11.38 -14.48
C LYS A 81 -6.90 -12.49 -15.46
N SER A 82 -6.16 -13.60 -15.49
CA SER A 82 -6.35 -14.67 -16.47
C SER A 82 -7.42 -15.68 -16.08
N VAL A 83 -7.96 -15.63 -14.87
CA VAL A 83 -8.86 -16.66 -14.32
C VAL A 83 -9.98 -16.05 -13.52
N ASP A 84 -11.24 -16.25 -13.94
CA ASP A 84 -12.43 -15.77 -13.24
C ASP A 84 -12.51 -16.31 -11.80
N GLY A 85 -12.70 -15.41 -10.82
CA GLY A 85 -12.95 -15.71 -9.43
C GLY A 85 -11.79 -15.45 -8.50
N ILE A 86 -12.10 -15.39 -7.23
CA ILE A 86 -11.17 -15.05 -6.15
C ILE A 86 -10.89 -16.29 -5.30
N TRP A 87 -9.61 -16.55 -5.00
CA TRP A 87 -9.17 -17.65 -4.16
C TRP A 87 -8.62 -17.15 -2.84
N ILE A 88 -9.01 -17.82 -1.75
CA ILE A 88 -8.45 -17.54 -0.42
C ILE A 88 -7.67 -18.75 0.04
N TYR A 89 -6.40 -18.54 0.35
CA TYR A 89 -5.48 -19.58 0.79
C TYR A 89 -4.99 -19.33 2.22
N ASP A 90 -4.85 -20.41 3.00
CA ASP A 90 -4.01 -20.46 4.21
C ASP A 90 -2.70 -21.16 3.83
N PHE A 91 -1.57 -20.53 4.15
CA PHE A 91 -0.26 -21.15 3.97
C PHE A 91 0.03 -22.05 5.17
N GLU A 92 -0.18 -23.36 5.02
CA GLU A 92 -0.03 -24.33 6.09
C GLU A 92 0.87 -25.50 5.64
N GLY A 93 1.90 -25.83 6.45
CA GLY A 93 2.72 -27.02 6.25
C GLY A 93 3.59 -26.99 4.99
N GLY A 94 4.01 -25.82 4.50
CA GLY A 94 4.80 -25.67 3.28
C GLY A 94 3.98 -25.79 1.98
N ALA A 95 2.67 -25.57 2.07
CA ALA A 95 1.75 -25.55 0.94
C ALA A 95 0.68 -24.48 1.12
N ARG A 96 0.12 -23.99 0.01
CA ARG A 96 -1.11 -23.18 0.06
C ARG A 96 -2.32 -24.10 0.09
N LYS A 97 -3.13 -23.97 1.11
CA LYS A 97 -4.36 -24.71 1.31
C LYS A 97 -5.53 -23.81 0.95
N LEU A 98 -6.29 -24.17 -0.08
CA LEU A 98 -7.50 -23.46 -0.45
C LEU A 98 -8.53 -23.56 0.68
N VAL A 99 -8.95 -22.40 1.22
CA VAL A 99 -9.90 -22.32 2.34
C VAL A 99 -11.25 -21.72 1.94
N ALA A 100 -11.29 -20.95 0.85
CA ALA A 100 -12.51 -20.48 0.23
C ALA A 100 -12.27 -20.09 -1.24
N THR A 101 -13.36 -20.11 -2.02
CA THR A 101 -13.43 -19.48 -3.34
C THR A 101 -14.64 -18.56 -3.37
N TRP A 102 -14.47 -17.38 -3.96
CA TRP A 102 -15.57 -16.46 -4.22
C TRP A 102 -15.76 -16.33 -5.74
N PRO A 103 -16.97 -15.98 -6.20
CA PRO A 103 -17.14 -15.63 -7.60
C PRO A 103 -16.28 -14.41 -7.94
N GLU A 104 -16.11 -14.17 -9.23
CA GLU A 104 -15.48 -12.94 -9.71
C GLU A 104 -16.13 -11.72 -9.10
N MET A 105 -15.32 -10.84 -8.54
CA MET A 105 -15.74 -9.64 -7.84
C MET A 105 -14.68 -8.56 -8.06
N LYS A 106 -15.11 -7.34 -8.16
CA LYS A 106 -14.25 -6.17 -8.31
C LYS A 106 -13.39 -5.95 -7.06
N THR A 107 -12.11 -6.34 -7.11
CA THR A 107 -11.18 -6.21 -5.98
C THR A 107 -10.79 -4.77 -5.64
N SER A 108 -10.99 -3.84 -6.57
CA SER A 108 -10.94 -2.40 -6.28
C SER A 108 -12.22 -1.86 -5.58
N ASP A 109 -13.23 -2.69 -5.26
CA ASP A 109 -14.39 -2.29 -4.46
C ASP A 109 -14.07 -2.45 -2.96
N PRO A 110 -14.21 -1.38 -2.13
CA PRO A 110 -13.98 -1.45 -0.69
C PRO A 110 -14.79 -2.54 0.03
N LEU A 111 -15.96 -2.92 -0.51
CA LEU A 111 -16.78 -3.98 0.07
C LEU A 111 -16.13 -5.38 -0.05
N VAL A 112 -15.30 -5.61 -1.08
CA VAL A 112 -14.54 -6.86 -1.23
C VAL A 112 -13.41 -6.90 -0.21
N LEU A 113 -12.72 -5.77 0.01
CA LEU A 113 -11.71 -5.62 1.06
C LEU A 113 -12.33 -5.86 2.45
N GLU A 114 -13.47 -5.23 2.77
CA GLU A 114 -14.19 -5.45 4.02
C GLU A 114 -14.55 -6.93 4.21
N LYS A 115 -15.09 -7.56 3.17
CA LYS A 115 -15.46 -8.99 3.18
C LYS A 115 -14.27 -9.88 3.48
N PHE A 116 -13.09 -9.58 2.92
CA PHE A 116 -11.87 -10.35 3.17
C PHE A 116 -11.38 -10.17 4.61
N ILE A 117 -11.29 -8.94 5.09
CA ILE A 117 -10.85 -8.66 6.46
C ILE A 117 -11.80 -9.36 7.47
N GLN A 118 -13.12 -9.24 7.28
CA GLN A 118 -14.10 -9.88 8.15
C GLN A 118 -13.98 -11.41 8.10
N PHE A 119 -13.80 -11.99 6.90
CA PHE A 119 -13.55 -13.43 6.75
C PHE A 119 -12.33 -13.88 7.56
N CYS A 120 -11.23 -13.12 7.50
CA CYS A 120 -10.02 -13.42 8.26
C CYS A 120 -10.26 -13.30 9.77
N MET A 121 -10.93 -12.25 10.24
CA MET A 121 -11.24 -12.07 11.65
C MET A 121 -12.11 -13.20 12.22
N ASP A 122 -13.04 -13.73 11.43
CA ASP A 122 -13.97 -14.78 11.84
C ASP A 122 -13.33 -16.19 11.80
N LYS A 123 -12.51 -16.47 10.78
CA LYS A 123 -11.96 -17.81 10.54
C LYS A 123 -10.57 -18.01 11.12
N PHE A 124 -9.81 -16.95 11.21
CA PHE A 124 -8.41 -16.92 11.65
C PHE A 124 -8.20 -15.92 12.78
N PRO A 125 -8.94 -16.05 13.91
CA PRO A 125 -8.89 -15.07 14.99
C PRO A 125 -7.51 -14.98 15.60
N ALA A 126 -7.07 -13.73 15.84
CA ALA A 126 -5.80 -13.44 16.50
C ALA A 126 -5.91 -12.22 17.43
N LYS A 127 -4.90 -12.05 18.29
CA LYS A 127 -4.79 -10.88 19.15
C LYS A 127 -4.38 -9.64 18.36
N LYS A 128 -3.51 -9.82 17.37
CA LYS A 128 -2.93 -8.77 16.52
C LYS A 128 -3.08 -9.14 15.04
N THR A 129 -3.22 -8.13 14.20
CA THR A 129 -3.47 -8.29 12.77
C THR A 129 -2.64 -7.33 11.95
N MET A 130 -2.19 -7.80 10.80
CA MET A 130 -1.59 -6.98 9.76
C MET A 130 -2.38 -7.20 8.48
N LEU A 131 -2.83 -6.13 7.86
CA LEU A 131 -3.37 -6.12 6.50
C LEU A 131 -2.29 -5.62 5.57
N ASP A 132 -2.00 -6.39 4.56
CA ASP A 132 -1.08 -6.04 3.48
C ASP A 132 -1.84 -5.93 2.17
N LEU A 133 -1.75 -4.77 1.53
CA LEU A 133 -2.32 -4.50 0.21
C LEU A 133 -1.20 -4.61 -0.82
N GLN A 134 -1.28 -5.62 -1.69
CA GLN A 134 -0.27 -5.86 -2.72
C GLN A 134 -0.88 -5.62 -4.09
N ASP A 135 -0.30 -4.66 -4.83
CA ASP A 135 -0.66 -4.32 -6.20
C ASP A 135 0.22 -3.17 -6.76
N HIS A 136 -0.16 -2.63 -7.93
CA HIS A 136 0.27 -1.31 -8.35
C HIS A 136 -0.17 -0.24 -7.34
N GLY A 137 0.73 0.70 -7.04
CA GLY A 137 0.47 1.83 -6.16
C GLY A 137 0.55 3.16 -6.92
N TYR A 138 -0.44 4.01 -6.70
CA TYR A 138 -0.59 5.27 -7.42
C TYR A 138 -0.58 6.48 -6.48
N SER A 139 0.17 6.37 -5.36
CA SER A 139 0.28 7.43 -4.34
C SER A 139 -1.09 7.91 -3.87
N TRP A 140 -1.34 9.22 -3.87
CA TRP A 140 -2.59 9.84 -3.43
C TRP A 140 -3.86 9.38 -4.18
N ARG A 141 -3.72 8.77 -5.37
CA ARG A 141 -4.87 8.28 -6.13
C ARG A 141 -5.46 7.02 -5.52
N GLY A 142 -4.60 6.08 -5.13
CA GLY A 142 -5.07 4.82 -4.55
C GLY A 142 -4.20 3.63 -4.86
N ILE A 143 -4.79 2.45 -4.68
CA ILE A 143 -4.18 1.12 -4.77
C ILE A 143 -5.25 0.11 -5.20
N CYS A 144 -4.86 -1.10 -5.53
CA CYS A 144 -5.74 -2.18 -6.00
C CYS A 144 -6.42 -1.84 -7.32
N GLU A 145 -5.65 -2.00 -8.42
CA GLU A 145 -6.11 -1.84 -9.80
C GLU A 145 -6.69 -3.15 -10.32
N ASP A 146 -7.96 -3.10 -10.69
CA ASP A 146 -8.71 -4.24 -11.22
C ASP A 146 -9.08 -3.94 -12.69
N GLU A 147 -8.38 -4.58 -13.63
CA GLU A 147 -8.53 -4.32 -15.05
C GLU A 147 -9.75 -5.01 -15.66
N THR A 148 -10.09 -6.23 -15.21
CA THR A 148 -11.19 -7.00 -15.84
C THR A 148 -12.56 -6.52 -15.39
N ASN A 149 -12.68 -5.93 -14.21
CA ASN A 149 -13.92 -5.39 -13.66
C ASN A 149 -14.11 -3.89 -13.93
N GLY A 150 -13.65 -3.44 -15.11
CA GLY A 150 -13.90 -2.10 -15.64
C GLY A 150 -12.71 -1.15 -15.50
N ASP A 151 -11.51 -1.67 -15.35
CA ASP A 151 -10.28 -0.89 -15.27
C ASP A 151 -10.39 0.20 -14.21
N THR A 152 -10.36 -0.19 -12.94
CA THR A 152 -10.68 0.68 -11.81
C THR A 152 -9.65 0.55 -10.69
N LEU A 153 -9.58 1.57 -9.83
CA LEU A 153 -8.65 1.69 -8.73
C LEU A 153 -9.41 1.99 -7.43
N MET A 154 -9.03 1.39 -6.33
CA MET A 154 -9.55 1.73 -4.99
C MET A 154 -8.87 3.01 -4.49
N SER A 155 -9.63 4.09 -4.33
CA SER A 155 -9.09 5.37 -3.82
C SER A 155 -8.67 5.26 -2.35
N LEU A 156 -7.79 6.16 -1.89
CA LEU A 156 -7.38 6.22 -0.48
C LEU A 156 -8.58 6.40 0.45
N HIS A 157 -9.54 7.24 0.06
CA HIS A 157 -10.77 7.45 0.82
C HIS A 157 -11.61 6.15 0.94
N GLN A 158 -11.66 5.34 -0.11
CA GLN A 158 -12.35 4.03 -0.08
C GLN A 158 -11.62 3.02 0.81
N VAL A 159 -10.28 3.01 0.81
CA VAL A 159 -9.48 2.20 1.75
C VAL A 159 -9.78 2.61 3.19
N ALA A 160 -9.74 3.91 3.50
CA ALA A 160 -10.04 4.43 4.83
C ALA A 160 -11.48 4.11 5.26
N LYS A 161 -12.44 4.19 4.33
CA LYS A 161 -13.84 3.82 4.59
C LYS A 161 -13.98 2.35 4.93
N ALA A 162 -13.41 1.43 4.15
CA ALA A 162 -13.47 0.00 4.40
C ALA A 162 -12.93 -0.35 5.80
N LEU A 163 -11.79 0.23 6.17
CA LEU A 163 -11.20 0.02 7.50
C LEU A 163 -12.04 0.62 8.64
N THR A 164 -12.71 1.75 8.38
CA THR A 164 -13.66 2.36 9.34
C THR A 164 -14.87 1.45 9.56
N ASP A 165 -15.42 0.90 8.48
CA ASP A 165 -16.58 0.01 8.54
C ASP A 165 -16.21 -1.29 9.27
N ILE A 166 -15.07 -1.89 8.99
CA ILE A 166 -14.53 -3.04 9.73
C ILE A 166 -14.40 -2.74 11.23
N LYS A 167 -13.82 -1.59 11.57
CA LYS A 167 -13.67 -1.18 12.98
C LYS A 167 -15.03 -1.00 13.67
N THR A 168 -16.01 -0.44 12.96
CA THR A 168 -17.37 -0.28 13.44
C THR A 168 -18.09 -1.61 13.65
N MET A 169 -18.03 -2.50 12.66
CA MET A 169 -18.64 -3.84 12.72
C MET A 169 -18.05 -4.69 13.86
N ASN A 170 -16.75 -4.52 14.14
CA ASN A 170 -16.03 -5.28 15.16
C ASN A 170 -15.90 -4.53 16.51
N ARG A 171 -16.81 -3.60 16.83
CA ARG A 171 -16.90 -2.90 18.12
C ARG A 171 -15.62 -2.15 18.50
N GLY A 172 -15.00 -1.52 17.53
CA GLY A 172 -13.77 -0.75 17.67
C GLY A 172 -12.48 -1.55 17.42
N LYS A 173 -12.56 -2.86 17.18
CA LYS A 173 -11.41 -3.66 16.77
C LYS A 173 -11.24 -3.55 15.25
N GLY A 174 -10.15 -2.93 14.81
CA GLY A 174 -9.71 -2.88 13.42
C GLY A 174 -8.45 -3.73 13.20
N VAL A 175 -7.70 -3.42 12.14
CA VAL A 175 -6.36 -3.96 11.92
C VAL A 175 -5.33 -3.17 12.71
N ASP A 176 -4.24 -3.82 13.15
CA ASP A 176 -3.19 -3.14 13.93
C ASP A 176 -2.13 -2.51 13.04
N ILE A 177 -1.86 -3.12 11.88
CA ILE A 177 -0.95 -2.60 10.87
C ILE A 177 -1.65 -2.63 9.53
N ILE A 178 -1.58 -1.54 8.78
CA ILE A 178 -1.84 -1.52 7.35
C ILE A 178 -0.52 -1.29 6.63
N SER A 179 -0.17 -2.18 5.70
CA SER A 179 0.99 -2.06 4.84
C SER A 179 0.57 -2.04 3.37
N CYS A 180 1.40 -1.41 2.54
CA CYS A 180 1.21 -1.40 1.10
C CYS A 180 2.48 -1.95 0.43
N ASP A 181 2.41 -3.19 -0.03
CA ASP A 181 3.42 -3.77 -0.93
C ASP A 181 3.14 -3.27 -2.35
N ALA A 182 3.32 -1.97 -2.52
CA ALA A 182 2.95 -1.22 -3.72
C ALA A 182 3.80 0.05 -3.85
N CYS A 183 4.00 0.50 -5.10
CA CYS A 183 4.83 1.66 -5.41
C CYS A 183 4.27 2.94 -4.81
N ASN A 184 5.13 3.81 -4.27
CA ASN A 184 4.85 5.22 -3.93
C ASN A 184 3.73 5.46 -2.91
N MET A 185 3.37 4.46 -2.11
CA MET A 185 2.25 4.60 -1.18
C MET A 185 2.60 5.36 0.11
N ALA A 186 3.90 5.47 0.48
CA ALA A 186 4.30 6.28 1.63
C ALA A 186 4.21 7.77 1.28
N SER A 187 3.02 8.33 1.43
CA SER A 187 2.72 9.75 1.19
C SER A 187 2.07 10.40 2.40
N VAL A 188 2.26 11.74 2.51
CA VAL A 188 1.60 12.54 3.57
C VAL A 188 0.09 12.41 3.47
N GLU A 189 -0.44 12.35 2.23
CA GLU A 189 -1.85 12.17 1.94
C GLU A 189 -2.37 10.85 2.52
N MET A 190 -1.69 9.73 2.23
CA MET A 190 -2.09 8.40 2.71
C MET A 190 -2.01 8.31 4.23
N ALA A 191 -0.89 8.75 4.83
CA ALA A 191 -0.72 8.71 6.27
C ALA A 191 -1.79 9.54 7.01
N TYR A 192 -2.20 10.67 6.42
CA TYR A 192 -3.25 11.51 7.01
C TYR A 192 -4.65 10.93 6.83
N GLU A 193 -4.94 10.36 5.66
CA GLU A 193 -6.25 9.74 5.38
C GLU A 193 -6.51 8.54 6.30
N LEU A 194 -5.47 7.76 6.62
CA LEU A 194 -5.57 6.57 7.47
C LEU A 194 -5.51 6.86 8.98
N ARG A 195 -5.38 8.13 9.43
CA ARG A 195 -5.12 8.51 10.83
C ARG A 195 -6.08 7.97 11.89
N ASN A 196 -7.28 7.59 11.49
CA ASN A 196 -8.31 7.12 12.41
C ASN A 196 -8.67 5.64 12.27
N VAL A 197 -8.06 4.92 11.32
CA VAL A 197 -8.52 3.58 10.92
C VAL A 197 -7.62 2.45 11.40
N ALA A 198 -6.32 2.67 11.49
CA ALA A 198 -5.34 1.71 12.01
C ALA A 198 -4.34 2.42 12.93
N PRO A 199 -3.66 1.71 13.83
CA PRO A 199 -2.56 2.27 14.64
C PRO A 199 -1.30 2.58 13.83
N ILE A 200 -0.93 1.72 12.88
CA ILE A 200 0.34 1.81 12.15
C ILE A 200 0.10 1.70 10.65
N PHE A 201 0.78 2.56 9.91
CA PHE A 201 0.91 2.53 8.46
C PHE A 201 2.36 2.28 8.04
N LEU A 202 2.56 1.44 7.02
CA LEU A 202 3.88 1.07 6.51
C LEU A 202 3.86 1.01 4.98
N ALA A 203 4.78 1.72 4.33
CA ALA A 203 4.89 1.73 2.86
C ALA A 203 6.24 2.29 2.38
N SER A 204 6.46 2.22 1.05
CA SER A 204 7.61 2.82 0.36
C SER A 204 7.23 4.15 -0.29
N GLU A 205 8.14 5.14 -0.23
CA GLU A 205 8.01 6.39 -0.97
C GLU A 205 8.27 6.23 -2.48
N THR A 206 8.93 5.13 -2.85
CA THR A 206 9.39 4.89 -4.21
C THR A 206 8.75 3.63 -4.78
N THR A 207 9.22 3.23 -5.96
CA THR A 207 8.85 1.99 -6.58
C THR A 207 9.25 0.81 -5.71
N VAL A 208 8.33 -0.12 -5.52
CA VAL A 208 8.59 -1.44 -4.95
C VAL A 208 8.97 -2.39 -6.09
N PRO A 209 10.12 -3.07 -6.00
CA PRO A 209 10.50 -4.06 -7.01
C PRO A 209 9.53 -5.23 -7.07
N TYR A 210 9.49 -5.95 -8.19
CA TYR A 210 8.56 -7.07 -8.41
C TYR A 210 8.64 -8.21 -7.39
N ASP A 211 9.76 -8.36 -6.67
CA ASP A 211 9.87 -9.32 -5.56
C ASP A 211 8.98 -8.95 -4.37
N GLY A 212 8.51 -7.71 -4.31
CA GLY A 212 7.66 -7.20 -3.24
C GLY A 212 8.38 -7.13 -1.89
N PHE A 213 7.64 -7.26 -0.82
CA PHE A 213 8.20 -7.27 0.53
C PHE A 213 8.98 -8.56 0.80
N PRO A 214 10.05 -8.52 1.62
CA PRO A 214 10.84 -9.72 1.96
C PRO A 214 10.10 -10.58 3.00
N TYR A 215 8.92 -11.09 2.66
CA TYR A 215 8.01 -11.81 3.56
C TYR A 215 8.70 -12.92 4.34
N GLN A 216 9.56 -13.69 3.67
CA GLN A 216 10.29 -14.78 4.31
C GLN A 216 11.17 -14.29 5.47
N MET A 217 11.77 -13.10 5.35
CA MET A 217 12.67 -12.56 6.39
C MET A 217 11.88 -12.19 7.65
N PHE A 218 10.93 -11.28 7.54
CA PHE A 218 10.23 -10.79 8.72
C PHE A 218 9.23 -11.80 9.29
N ILE A 219 8.57 -12.63 8.45
CA ILE A 219 7.66 -13.68 8.95
C ILE A 219 8.44 -14.74 9.72
N THR A 220 9.65 -15.13 9.27
CA THR A 220 10.50 -16.06 10.04
C THR A 220 10.84 -15.49 11.41
N LYS A 221 11.15 -14.20 11.50
CA LYS A 221 11.40 -13.51 12.79
C LYS A 221 10.15 -13.46 13.66
N LEU A 222 9.00 -13.13 13.05
CA LEU A 222 7.72 -13.11 13.74
C LEU A 222 7.35 -14.50 14.29
N MET A 223 7.56 -15.55 13.53
CA MET A 223 7.30 -16.93 13.98
C MET A 223 8.21 -17.36 15.13
N ALA A 224 9.45 -16.89 15.12
CA ALA A 224 10.40 -17.13 16.23
C ALA A 224 10.05 -16.30 17.48
N THR A 225 9.45 -15.13 17.30
CA THR A 225 9.08 -14.20 18.38
C THR A 225 7.64 -13.71 18.21
N PRO A 226 6.63 -14.59 18.36
CA PRO A 226 5.23 -14.22 18.08
C PRO A 226 4.65 -13.18 19.05
N GLY A 227 5.34 -12.93 20.15
CA GLY A 227 5.02 -11.85 21.10
C GLY A 227 5.29 -10.43 20.59
N MET A 228 5.95 -10.24 19.44
CA MET A 228 6.20 -8.90 18.88
C MET A 228 4.97 -8.02 18.94
N THR A 229 5.18 -6.76 19.31
CA THR A 229 4.18 -5.70 19.19
C THR A 229 4.03 -5.28 17.72
N PRO A 230 2.94 -4.59 17.36
CA PRO A 230 2.80 -4.01 16.01
C PRO A 230 3.97 -3.09 15.64
N THR A 231 4.46 -2.28 16.56
CA THR A 231 5.63 -1.41 16.34
C THR A 231 6.91 -2.20 16.07
N GLU A 232 7.19 -3.25 16.86
CA GLU A 232 8.38 -4.09 16.65
C GLU A 232 8.32 -4.81 15.30
N LEU A 233 7.15 -5.33 14.90
CA LEU A 233 7.01 -5.96 13.61
C LEU A 233 7.21 -4.96 12.47
N SER A 234 6.58 -3.79 12.54
CA SER A 234 6.70 -2.75 11.51
C SER A 234 8.15 -2.25 11.38
N THR A 235 8.84 -2.01 12.49
CA THR A 235 10.27 -1.65 12.49
C THR A 235 11.12 -2.76 11.87
N THR A 236 10.81 -4.02 12.17
CA THR A 236 11.50 -5.18 11.58
C THR A 236 11.32 -5.20 10.05
N ILE A 237 10.11 -4.98 9.56
CA ILE A 237 9.82 -4.95 8.11
C ILE A 237 10.60 -3.82 7.42
N VAL A 238 10.62 -2.62 8.01
CA VAL A 238 11.37 -1.46 7.48
C VAL A 238 12.84 -1.82 7.24
N HIS A 239 13.52 -2.33 8.26
CA HIS A 239 14.94 -2.68 8.14
C HIS A 239 15.19 -3.91 7.26
N ASP A 240 14.31 -4.91 7.30
CA ASP A 240 14.43 -6.11 6.47
C ASP A 240 14.30 -5.76 4.98
N TYR A 241 13.39 -4.84 4.63
CA TYR A 241 13.18 -4.40 3.26
C TYR A 241 14.45 -3.79 2.66
N VAL A 242 15.03 -2.80 3.32
CA VAL A 242 16.24 -2.14 2.83
C VAL A 242 17.45 -3.06 2.87
N THR A 243 17.56 -3.92 3.89
CA THR A 243 18.61 -4.95 3.96
C THR A 243 18.51 -5.94 2.80
N TYR A 244 17.31 -6.40 2.48
CA TYR A 244 17.05 -7.34 1.39
C TYR A 244 17.50 -6.76 0.05
N TYR A 245 17.03 -5.57 -0.29
CA TYR A 245 17.37 -4.93 -1.56
C TYR A 245 18.79 -4.39 -1.59
N GLY A 246 19.34 -3.95 -0.49
CA GLY A 246 20.74 -3.50 -0.38
C GLY A 246 21.77 -4.63 -0.53
N SER A 247 21.39 -5.88 -0.27
CA SER A 247 22.25 -7.06 -0.42
C SER A 247 22.08 -7.79 -1.76
N LYS A 248 21.02 -7.55 -2.48
CA LYS A 248 20.73 -8.21 -3.75
C LYS A 248 21.27 -7.42 -4.94
N TRP A 249 22.42 -7.84 -5.39
CA TRP A 249 23.01 -7.40 -6.65
C TRP A 249 22.33 -8.03 -7.86
N ASP A 250 21.50 -9.03 -7.70
CA ASP A 250 21.28 -10.04 -8.74
C ASP A 250 19.83 -10.51 -8.85
N TYR A 251 18.86 -9.60 -8.85
CA TYR A 251 17.60 -10.01 -9.42
C TYR A 251 17.64 -9.75 -10.93
N GLU A 252 17.92 -10.86 -11.65
CA GLU A 252 17.76 -11.04 -13.10
C GLU A 252 17.85 -9.76 -13.95
N HIS A 253 19.02 -9.15 -14.01
CA HIS A 253 19.48 -8.17 -15.01
C HIS A 253 18.47 -7.14 -15.59
N ILE A 254 17.18 -7.22 -15.27
CA ILE A 254 16.14 -6.32 -15.78
C ILE A 254 16.06 -5.05 -14.92
N TYR A 255 16.34 -5.14 -13.62
CA TYR A 255 16.26 -4.01 -12.68
C TYR A 255 17.49 -3.90 -11.78
N ASN A 256 18.62 -3.56 -12.36
CA ASN A 256 19.85 -3.18 -11.62
C ASN A 256 19.70 -1.98 -10.67
N TYR A 257 18.46 -1.62 -10.31
CA TYR A 257 18.11 -0.39 -9.61
C TYR A 257 17.60 -0.60 -8.19
N ALA A 258 17.17 -1.80 -7.81
CA ALA A 258 16.50 -2.01 -6.52
C ALA A 258 17.35 -1.57 -5.33
N GLN A 259 18.65 -1.87 -5.35
CA GLN A 259 19.61 -1.44 -4.32
C GLN A 259 19.78 0.08 -4.22
N ASP A 260 19.44 0.82 -5.28
CA ASP A 260 19.60 2.26 -5.38
C ASP A 260 18.31 3.01 -4.98
N PHE A 261 17.16 2.33 -4.92
CA PHE A 261 15.85 2.98 -4.78
C PHE A 261 14.99 2.47 -3.63
N ALA A 262 15.47 1.51 -2.83
CA ALA A 262 14.69 1.02 -1.71
C ALA A 262 14.48 2.13 -0.67
N THR A 263 13.23 2.37 -0.32
CA THR A 263 12.80 3.19 0.81
C THR A 263 11.68 2.45 1.53
N MET A 264 11.64 2.52 2.84
CA MET A 264 10.55 1.97 3.63
C MET A 264 10.41 2.76 4.92
N SER A 265 9.17 3.07 5.28
CA SER A 265 8.87 3.78 6.51
C SER A 265 7.64 3.24 7.22
N ALA A 266 7.58 3.43 8.53
CA ALA A 266 6.45 3.09 9.37
C ALA A 266 6.07 4.28 10.26
N PHE A 267 4.76 4.56 10.34
CA PHE A 267 4.21 5.71 11.07
C PHE A 267 3.16 5.30 12.10
N ASP A 268 3.22 5.91 13.28
CA ASP A 268 2.14 5.90 14.29
C ASP A 268 1.03 6.84 13.83
N LEU A 269 -0.03 6.28 13.31
CA LEU A 269 -1.17 7.04 12.76
C LEU A 269 -1.91 7.86 13.82
N SER A 270 -1.79 7.52 15.10
CA SER A 270 -2.38 8.30 16.18
C SER A 270 -1.76 9.70 16.33
N LYS A 271 -0.60 9.92 15.73
CA LYS A 271 0.15 11.20 15.75
C LYS A 271 -0.06 12.04 14.49
N THR A 272 -0.57 11.44 13.42
CA THR A 272 -0.66 12.13 12.12
C THR A 272 -1.69 13.26 12.09
N ALA A 273 -2.67 13.29 13.00
CA ALA A 273 -3.56 14.44 13.14
C ALA A 273 -2.81 15.73 13.53
N ALA A 274 -1.84 15.63 14.44
CA ALA A 274 -0.98 16.77 14.81
C ALA A 274 -0.07 17.18 13.63
N MET A 275 0.46 16.20 12.90
CA MET A 275 1.25 16.42 11.69
C MET A 275 0.43 17.18 10.62
N GLY A 276 -0.82 16.78 10.35
CA GLY A 276 -1.70 17.46 9.41
C GLY A 276 -2.06 18.89 9.83
N SER A 277 -2.31 19.12 11.12
CA SER A 277 -2.57 20.47 11.64
C SER A 277 -1.35 21.41 11.46
N ALA A 278 -0.15 20.91 11.73
CA ALA A 278 1.09 21.66 11.52
C ALA A 278 1.35 21.88 10.01
N PHE A 279 1.04 20.89 9.17
CA PHE A 279 1.11 20.99 7.71
C PHE A 279 0.17 22.07 7.16
N ALA A 280 -1.07 22.14 7.64
CA ALA A 280 -2.02 23.17 7.23
C ALA A 280 -1.54 24.59 7.59
N LYS A 281 -0.97 24.76 8.79
CA LYS A 281 -0.37 26.03 9.21
C LYS A 281 0.81 26.41 8.30
N MET A 282 1.71 25.47 8.05
CA MET A 282 2.92 25.69 7.25
C MET A 282 2.56 26.03 5.79
N THR A 283 1.64 25.29 5.17
CA THR A 283 1.22 25.52 3.78
C THR A 283 0.46 26.84 3.62
N GLY A 284 -0.30 27.27 4.63
CA GLY A 284 -0.94 28.58 4.65
C GLY A 284 0.05 29.76 4.67
N LEU A 285 1.20 29.57 5.32
CA LEU A 285 2.28 30.57 5.31
C LEU A 285 3.11 30.50 4.01
N LEU A 286 3.28 29.32 3.45
CA LEU A 286 4.08 29.10 2.23
C LEU A 286 3.39 29.66 0.98
N GLU A 287 2.08 29.49 0.84
CA GLU A 287 1.32 29.82 -0.38
C GLU A 287 1.63 31.24 -0.91
N PRO A 288 1.53 32.33 -0.12
CA PRO A 288 1.78 33.68 -0.61
C PRO A 288 3.26 33.93 -0.97
N LEU A 289 4.19 33.13 -0.48
CA LEU A 289 5.62 33.30 -0.69
C LEU A 289 6.13 32.63 -1.98
N ILE A 290 5.40 31.68 -2.54
CA ILE A 290 5.84 30.84 -3.67
C ILE A 290 6.25 31.70 -4.88
N LYS A 291 5.42 32.66 -5.28
CA LYS A 291 5.68 33.48 -6.49
C LYS A 291 6.95 34.31 -6.37
N THR A 292 7.24 34.85 -5.19
CA THR A 292 8.42 35.67 -4.95
C THR A 292 9.69 34.85 -4.74
N HIS A 293 9.56 33.58 -4.33
CA HIS A 293 10.67 32.67 -4.03
C HIS A 293 10.70 31.45 -4.97
N MET A 294 10.14 31.58 -6.18
CA MET A 294 9.98 30.49 -7.15
C MET A 294 11.27 29.68 -7.37
N LYS A 295 12.41 30.33 -7.51
CA LYS A 295 13.71 29.65 -7.73
C LYS A 295 14.09 28.75 -6.54
N GLN A 296 13.82 29.19 -5.31
CA GLN A 296 14.11 28.42 -4.10
C GLN A 296 13.17 27.22 -4.00
N VAL A 297 11.87 27.41 -4.29
CA VAL A 297 10.88 26.33 -4.32
C VAL A 297 11.23 25.28 -5.37
N GLN A 298 11.64 25.72 -6.58
CA GLN A 298 12.09 24.81 -7.64
C GLN A 298 13.35 24.02 -7.24
N ALA A 299 14.31 24.69 -6.61
CA ALA A 299 15.54 24.05 -6.14
C ALA A 299 15.26 23.04 -5.01
N ALA A 300 14.39 23.40 -4.06
CA ALA A 300 13.96 22.52 -2.98
C ALA A 300 13.25 21.26 -3.52
N ARG A 301 12.30 21.43 -4.46
CA ARG A 301 11.64 20.31 -5.11
C ARG A 301 12.65 19.40 -5.83
N GLY A 302 13.57 19.98 -6.61
CA GLY A 302 14.57 19.20 -7.35
C GLY A 302 15.56 18.44 -6.46
N TYR A 303 15.85 18.94 -5.26
CA TYR A 303 16.69 18.25 -4.29
C TYR A 303 16.00 17.05 -3.67
N ALA A 304 14.75 17.22 -3.30
CA ALA A 304 13.96 16.24 -2.55
C ALA A 304 13.27 15.18 -3.43
N LEU A 305 13.49 15.18 -4.75
CA LEU A 305 12.89 14.21 -5.66
C LEU A 305 13.32 12.78 -5.33
N VAL A 306 12.36 11.93 -5.04
CA VAL A 306 12.53 10.53 -4.72
C VAL A 306 12.09 9.70 -5.93
N GLY A 307 12.99 8.81 -6.40
CA GLY A 307 12.63 7.79 -7.39
C GLY A 307 12.23 8.30 -8.78
N THR A 308 13.11 9.07 -9.43
CA THR A 308 12.90 9.40 -10.83
C THR A 308 13.23 8.20 -11.73
N TRP A 309 12.23 7.58 -12.32
CA TRP A 309 12.42 6.77 -13.51
C TRP A 309 12.78 7.71 -14.65
N THR A 310 14.04 7.73 -15.06
CA THR A 310 14.58 8.64 -16.08
C THR A 310 13.89 8.54 -17.43
N ASN A 311 13.03 7.55 -17.65
CA ASN A 311 12.32 7.31 -18.90
C ASN A 311 10.78 7.48 -18.83
N MET A 312 10.20 7.77 -17.65
CA MET A 312 8.76 8.01 -17.50
C MET A 312 8.50 9.40 -16.93
N ALA A 313 8.69 10.42 -17.76
CA ALA A 313 8.44 11.83 -17.40
C ALA A 313 7.00 12.14 -16.93
N SER A 314 6.08 11.18 -17.08
CA SER A 314 4.68 11.29 -16.63
C SER A 314 4.47 10.87 -15.17
N TYR A 315 5.43 10.20 -14.51
CA TYR A 315 5.28 9.60 -13.17
C TYR A 315 6.25 10.15 -12.13
N GLU A 316 6.55 11.44 -12.16
CA GLU A 316 7.20 12.08 -11.02
C GLU A 316 6.15 12.31 -9.93
N TRP A 317 6.06 11.39 -8.98
CA TRP A 317 5.05 11.40 -7.92
C TRP A 317 5.19 12.59 -6.98
N GLY A 318 6.39 12.96 -6.62
CA GLY A 318 6.65 14.10 -5.77
C GLY A 318 7.96 14.00 -5.01
N PRO A 319 8.34 15.08 -4.34
CA PRO A 319 9.48 15.10 -3.45
C PRO A 319 9.17 14.38 -2.14
N ASP A 320 10.22 13.93 -1.43
CA ASP A 320 10.13 13.73 0.01
C ASP A 320 9.69 15.02 0.69
N ALA A 321 8.68 14.92 1.53
CA ALA A 321 8.05 16.10 2.11
C ALA A 321 8.97 16.82 3.11
N TRP A 322 9.69 16.06 3.95
CA TRP A 322 10.63 16.65 4.91
C TRP A 322 11.76 17.37 4.19
N ALA A 323 12.46 16.67 3.28
CA ALA A 323 13.58 17.23 2.55
C ALA A 323 13.17 18.47 1.74
N PHE A 324 11.96 18.48 1.19
CA PHE A 324 11.41 19.63 0.47
C PHE A 324 11.20 20.83 1.39
N PHE A 325 10.49 20.67 2.51
CA PHE A 325 10.15 21.79 3.39
C PHE A 325 11.37 22.31 4.13
N ASP A 326 12.29 21.46 4.58
CA ASP A 326 13.55 21.89 5.22
C ASP A 326 14.37 22.82 4.30
N ARG A 327 14.38 22.57 2.99
CA ARG A 327 15.08 23.40 2.00
C ARG A 327 14.42 24.76 1.74
N LEU A 328 13.24 25.00 2.27
CA LEU A 328 12.59 26.32 2.20
C LEU A 328 12.96 27.24 3.36
N ARG A 329 13.76 26.78 4.31
CA ARG A 329 14.21 27.59 5.43
C ARG A 329 15.00 28.84 4.95
N GLY A 330 14.81 29.93 5.67
CA GLY A 330 15.41 31.23 5.34
C GLY A 330 14.62 32.06 4.32
N ILE A 331 13.46 31.55 3.84
CA ILE A 331 12.56 32.35 2.99
C ILE A 331 11.80 33.38 3.85
N ASP A 332 11.27 32.93 5.00
CA ASP A 332 10.52 33.77 5.94
C ASP A 332 10.61 33.18 7.35
N GLY A 333 10.77 34.08 8.36
CA GLY A 333 10.96 33.61 9.74
C GLY A 333 9.73 32.92 10.36
N ALA A 334 8.51 33.29 9.97
CA ALA A 334 7.31 32.61 10.45
C ALA A 334 7.15 31.23 9.79
N LEU A 335 7.53 31.11 8.53
CA LEU A 335 7.59 29.84 7.82
C LEU A 335 8.62 28.90 8.45
N ASP A 336 9.80 29.39 8.83
CA ASP A 336 10.86 28.61 9.49
C ASP A 336 10.36 27.99 10.81
N VAL A 337 9.59 28.75 11.59
CA VAL A 337 8.95 28.25 12.82
C VAL A 337 7.91 27.16 12.48
N ALA A 338 7.06 27.40 11.49
CA ALA A 338 6.04 26.44 11.09
C ALA A 338 6.64 25.14 10.52
N ILE A 339 7.74 25.22 9.76
CA ILE A 339 8.50 24.06 9.31
C ILE A 339 8.99 23.26 10.53
N SER A 340 9.58 23.93 11.52
CA SER A 340 10.08 23.25 12.72
C SER A 340 8.96 22.56 13.53
N GLU A 341 7.77 23.17 13.61
CA GLU A 341 6.61 22.58 14.27
C GLU A 341 6.12 21.33 13.50
N TRP A 342 6.09 21.40 12.16
CA TRP A 342 5.70 20.26 11.33
C TRP A 342 6.71 19.12 11.43
N GLU A 343 8.01 19.40 11.35
CA GLU A 343 9.09 18.42 11.50
C GLU A 343 9.04 17.74 12.88
N ALA A 344 8.75 18.48 13.93
CA ALA A 344 8.58 17.90 15.27
C ALA A 344 7.38 16.94 15.33
N ALA A 345 6.25 17.30 14.69
CA ALA A 345 5.06 16.43 14.61
C ALA A 345 5.30 15.21 13.72
N PHE A 346 6.01 15.37 12.61
CA PHE A 346 6.44 14.28 11.73
C PHE A 346 7.32 13.29 12.49
N SER A 347 8.38 13.77 13.15
CA SER A 347 9.28 12.93 13.95
C SER A 347 8.56 12.19 15.08
N ALA A 348 7.54 12.80 15.67
CA ALA A 348 6.73 12.14 16.70
C ALA A 348 5.85 11.02 16.14
N ALA A 349 5.48 11.09 14.86
CA ALA A 349 4.70 10.07 14.16
C ALA A 349 5.59 8.97 13.56
N LEU A 350 6.83 9.27 13.19
CA LEU A 350 7.75 8.31 12.58
C LEU A 350 8.19 7.25 13.60
N LEU A 351 7.93 5.98 13.30
CA LEU A 351 8.38 4.83 14.11
C LEU A 351 9.71 4.27 13.62
N ALA A 352 9.87 4.18 12.31
CA ALA A 352 11.09 3.72 11.66
C ALA A 352 11.12 4.22 10.22
N GLU A 353 12.30 4.49 9.72
CA GLU A 353 12.60 4.78 8.33
C GLU A 353 13.96 4.17 8.00
N ASP A 354 14.08 3.61 6.80
CA ASP A 354 15.35 3.15 6.25
C ASP A 354 15.32 3.31 4.72
N HIS A 355 16.47 3.56 4.13
CA HIS A 355 16.58 3.78 2.70
C HIS A 355 17.95 3.41 2.14
N SER A 356 18.01 3.24 0.83
CA SER A 356 19.27 3.00 0.10
C SER A 356 20.23 4.18 0.28
N LYS A 357 21.49 3.88 0.52
CA LYS A 357 22.56 4.88 0.76
C LYS A 357 22.66 5.96 -0.32
N LYS A 358 22.18 5.70 -1.52
CA LYS A 358 22.18 6.64 -2.64
C LYS A 358 21.35 7.90 -2.36
N TYR A 359 20.33 7.80 -1.52
CA TYR A 359 19.48 8.95 -1.19
C TYR A 359 20.12 9.92 -0.21
N GLY A 360 21.03 9.45 0.67
CA GLY A 360 21.67 10.30 1.68
C GLY A 360 20.63 11.03 2.52
N ASP A 361 20.72 12.35 2.59
CA ASP A 361 19.81 13.19 3.41
C ASP A 361 18.61 13.73 2.60
N SER A 362 18.15 13.02 1.58
CA SER A 362 17.01 13.47 0.75
C SER A 362 15.72 12.68 0.94
N VAL A 363 15.71 11.69 1.85
CA VAL A 363 14.58 10.83 2.14
C VAL A 363 14.38 10.70 3.64
N TYR A 364 13.13 10.85 4.10
CA TYR A 364 12.73 10.84 5.50
C TYR A 364 11.46 10.03 5.77
N GLY A 365 10.83 9.47 4.72
CA GLY A 365 9.81 8.46 4.86
C GLY A 365 8.43 8.78 4.28
N LEU A 366 8.12 10.02 3.88
CA LEU A 366 6.86 10.35 3.19
C LEU A 366 7.10 11.31 2.03
N ASN A 367 6.67 10.92 0.84
CA ASN A 367 6.54 11.83 -0.28
C ASN A 367 5.27 12.70 -0.17
N ILE A 368 5.16 13.71 -1.03
CA ILE A 368 3.96 14.53 -1.21
C ILE A 368 3.71 14.79 -2.69
N ASN A 369 2.44 14.78 -3.12
CA ASN A 369 2.10 15.05 -4.51
C ASN A 369 2.52 16.46 -4.94
N PHE A 370 3.54 16.53 -5.78
CA PHE A 370 4.04 17.79 -6.35
C PHE A 370 4.58 17.57 -7.77
N PRO A 371 3.72 17.40 -8.78
CA PRO A 371 4.12 17.30 -10.17
C PRO A 371 4.91 18.52 -10.65
N PRO A 372 5.82 18.38 -11.62
CA PRO A 372 6.68 19.49 -12.04
C PRO A 372 5.95 20.58 -12.83
N SER A 373 4.75 20.30 -13.34
CA SER A 373 4.00 21.24 -14.15
C SER A 373 2.48 21.07 -14.02
N LEU A 374 1.72 22.10 -14.34
CA LEU A 374 0.26 22.05 -14.39
C LEU A 374 -0.25 20.98 -15.38
N SER A 375 0.48 20.73 -16.46
CA SER A 375 0.12 19.69 -17.42
C SER A 375 0.19 18.31 -16.79
N GLN A 376 1.25 18.02 -16.01
CA GLN A 376 1.41 16.75 -15.33
C GLN A 376 0.46 16.63 -14.12
N TYR A 377 0.20 17.74 -13.41
CA TYR A 377 -0.82 17.78 -12.37
C TYR A 377 -2.21 17.37 -12.88
N LYS A 378 -2.53 17.74 -14.14
CA LYS A 378 -3.80 17.42 -14.83
C LYS A 378 -3.71 16.19 -15.72
N CYS A 379 -2.55 15.52 -15.76
CA CYS A 379 -2.33 14.39 -16.67
C CYS A 379 -3.23 13.21 -16.29
N VAL A 380 -3.83 12.64 -17.31
CA VAL A 380 -4.63 11.42 -17.24
C VAL A 380 -4.01 10.45 -18.24
N SER A 381 -3.31 9.42 -17.73
CA SER A 381 -2.63 8.42 -18.55
C SER A 381 -3.47 7.15 -18.71
N TYR A 382 -4.29 6.84 -17.70
CA TYR A 382 -5.19 5.68 -17.70
C TYR A 382 -6.65 6.12 -17.73
N PRO A 383 -7.57 5.33 -18.29
CA PRO A 383 -8.99 5.65 -18.37
C PRO A 383 -9.63 5.96 -16.99
N TRP A 384 -9.23 5.21 -15.95
CA TRP A 384 -9.73 5.41 -14.59
C TRP A 384 -9.19 6.70 -13.93
N GLU A 385 -8.03 7.23 -14.36
CA GLU A 385 -7.47 8.47 -13.77
C GLU A 385 -8.37 9.70 -13.99
N ALA A 386 -9.23 9.69 -15.00
CA ALA A 386 -10.15 10.80 -15.24
C ALA A 386 -11.08 11.12 -14.06
N GLN A 387 -11.35 10.15 -13.20
CA GLN A 387 -12.13 10.33 -11.96
C GLN A 387 -11.30 10.84 -10.79
N PHE A 388 -9.96 10.80 -10.88
CA PHE A 388 -9.06 11.21 -9.81
C PHE A 388 -8.55 12.64 -10.06
N VAL A 389 -9.31 13.61 -9.63
CA VAL A 389 -8.88 15.01 -9.58
C VAL A 389 -8.46 15.32 -8.15
N TYR A 390 -7.22 15.74 -7.96
CA TYR A 390 -6.61 15.90 -6.63
C TYR A 390 -7.44 16.67 -5.61
N THR A 391 -8.20 17.67 -6.04
CA THR A 391 -9.11 18.45 -5.19
C THR A 391 -10.53 17.87 -5.07
N GLN A 392 -10.84 16.78 -5.79
CA GLN A 392 -12.20 16.22 -5.85
C GLN A 392 -12.30 14.81 -5.30
N VAL A 393 -11.18 14.14 -5.03
CA VAL A 393 -11.14 12.77 -4.50
C VAL A 393 -11.48 12.69 -3.01
N GLY A 394 -11.71 13.83 -2.35
CA GLY A 394 -12.16 13.89 -0.97
C GLY A 394 -11.07 13.66 0.08
N LEU A 395 -9.79 13.87 -0.26
CA LEU A 395 -8.69 13.73 0.70
C LEU A 395 -8.75 14.83 1.76
N ASP A 396 -8.80 14.42 3.02
CA ASP A 396 -8.87 15.31 4.17
C ASP A 396 -7.69 16.29 4.23
N LEU A 397 -6.47 15.82 3.97
CA LEU A 397 -5.28 16.69 3.97
C LEU A 397 -5.43 17.87 3.03
N ILE A 398 -6.03 17.66 1.86
CA ILE A 398 -6.18 18.69 0.83
C ILE A 398 -7.33 19.63 1.19
N ALA A 399 -8.39 19.10 1.77
CA ALA A 399 -9.53 19.91 2.24
C ALA A 399 -9.17 20.78 3.45
N GLU A 400 -8.25 20.33 4.30
CA GLU A 400 -7.86 20.98 5.55
C GLU A 400 -6.59 21.83 5.46
N SER A 401 -5.91 21.88 4.29
CA SER A 401 -4.65 22.61 4.10
C SER A 401 -4.67 23.51 2.86
N SER A 402 -3.67 24.39 2.74
CA SER A 402 -3.44 25.21 1.55
C SER A 402 -2.52 24.55 0.52
N TRP A 403 -2.29 23.23 0.59
CA TRP A 403 -1.32 22.58 -0.29
C TRP A 403 -1.69 22.69 -1.78
N ASN A 404 -2.94 22.46 -2.12
CA ASN A 404 -3.38 22.66 -3.50
C ASN A 404 -3.22 24.10 -3.97
N ASP A 405 -3.44 25.09 -3.10
CA ASP A 405 -3.21 26.50 -3.41
C ASP A 405 -1.73 26.80 -3.63
N CYS A 406 -0.84 26.17 -2.87
CA CYS A 406 0.60 26.20 -3.11
C CYS A 406 0.95 25.68 -4.50
N LEU A 407 0.38 24.54 -4.91
CA LEU A 407 0.59 23.98 -6.25
C LEU A 407 0.10 24.93 -7.34
N MET A 408 -1.10 25.51 -7.19
CA MET A 408 -1.64 26.46 -8.17
C MET A 408 -0.80 27.74 -8.23
N ALA A 409 -0.28 28.26 -7.11
CA ALA A 409 0.64 29.38 -7.10
C ALA A 409 1.96 29.05 -7.80
N TYR A 410 2.50 27.85 -7.60
CA TYR A 410 3.70 27.35 -8.27
C TYR A 410 3.51 27.25 -9.80
N TYR A 411 2.37 26.77 -10.27
CA TYR A 411 2.09 26.65 -11.70
C TYR A 411 1.67 27.96 -12.34
N GLY A 412 1.51 29.05 -11.59
CA GLY A 412 1.02 30.33 -12.11
C GLY A 412 -0.45 30.28 -12.57
N ALA A 413 -1.23 29.36 -11.99
CA ALA A 413 -2.64 29.13 -12.29
C ALA A 413 -3.59 29.85 -11.30
N LYS A 414 -3.05 30.60 -10.33
CA LYS A 414 -3.78 31.37 -9.30
C LYS A 414 -3.44 32.85 -9.39
#